data_ca62f3e34baf8c8a34e25a2ff44c87e5
#
_entry.id   ca62f3e34baf8c8a34e25a2ff44c87e5
#
_cell.length_a   1.000
_cell.length_b   1.000
_cell.length_c   1.000
_cell.angle_alpha   90.00
_cell.angle_beta   90.00
_cell.angle_gamma   90.00
#
_symmetry.space_group_name_H-M   'P 1'
#
loop_
_entity.id
_entity.type
_entity.pdbx_description
1 polymer ?
#
loop_
_entity_poly.entity_id
_entity_poly.type
_entity_poly.pdbx_seq_one_letter_code
_entity_poly.pdbx_strand_id
1 'polypeptide(L)'
;MIQSLNTKADLVIDGTSCNGVSSYGQIMIGDKGFEFYSKKNKKNFIQIPWDEVDCVIASIMFGGKWIPRYAIKTKKNGTFSFTSKDPKKVLRTIRQYVGADKIVKSLTFFQVLTRNIKNIFKKSK
;
A
#
# COMPACT_ATOMS: atom_id res chain seq x y z
N MET A 1 6.67 -7.10 -22.12
CA MET A 1 5.73 -6.04 -21.73
C MET A 1 4.79 -6.56 -20.64
N ILE A 2 4.70 -5.84 -19.53
CA ILE A 2 3.85 -6.24 -18.42
C ILE A 2 2.43 -5.77 -18.69
N GLN A 3 1.51 -6.71 -18.67
CA GLN A 3 0.10 -6.40 -18.90
C GLN A 3 -0.57 -6.02 -17.58
N SER A 4 -1.36 -4.93 -17.62
CA SER A 4 -2.13 -4.51 -16.45
C SER A 4 -3.16 -5.57 -16.06
N LEU A 5 -3.34 -5.75 -14.75
CA LEU A 5 -4.38 -6.60 -14.20
C LEU A 5 -5.77 -6.02 -14.46
N ASN A 6 -5.88 -4.69 -14.40
CA ASN A 6 -7.15 -3.99 -14.54
C ASN A 6 -7.56 -3.82 -15.99
N THR A 7 -8.85 -3.96 -16.27
CA THR A 7 -9.42 -3.60 -17.57
C THR A 7 -9.85 -2.15 -17.60
N LYS A 8 -10.14 -1.57 -16.43
CA LYS A 8 -10.54 -0.18 -16.28
C LYS A 8 -9.82 0.41 -15.07
N ALA A 9 -9.11 1.51 -15.27
CA ALA A 9 -8.43 2.22 -14.18
C ALA A 9 -9.32 3.33 -13.65
N ASP A 10 -9.64 3.27 -12.36
CA ASP A 10 -10.42 4.32 -11.68
C ASP A 10 -9.52 5.43 -11.17
N LEU A 11 -8.28 5.11 -10.83
CA LEU A 11 -7.33 6.09 -10.29
C LEU A 11 -5.92 5.71 -10.70
N VAL A 12 -5.19 6.69 -11.23
CA VAL A 12 -3.75 6.58 -11.48
C VAL A 12 -3.09 7.75 -10.78
N ILE A 13 -2.16 7.48 -9.88
CA ILE A 13 -1.58 8.52 -9.04
C ILE A 13 -0.11 8.20 -8.75
N ASP A 14 0.70 9.24 -8.61
CA ASP A 14 2.11 9.06 -8.26
C ASP A 14 2.23 8.56 -6.82
N GLY A 15 3.15 7.63 -6.61
CA GLY A 15 3.39 7.07 -5.30
C GLY A 15 4.73 6.38 -5.21
N THR A 16 5.03 5.87 -4.02
CA THR A 16 6.29 5.19 -3.73
C THR A 16 6.01 3.88 -3.05
N SER A 17 6.64 2.83 -3.53
CA SER A 17 6.68 1.54 -2.86
C SER A 17 7.75 1.58 -1.78
N CYS A 18 7.38 1.22 -0.56
CA CYS A 18 8.28 1.29 0.60
C CYS A 18 8.68 -0.10 1.09
N ASN A 19 8.79 -1.06 0.19
CA ASN A 19 9.08 -2.45 0.54
C ASN A 19 10.57 -2.73 0.30
N GLY A 20 11.37 -2.59 1.35
CA GLY A 20 12.81 -2.67 1.24
C GLY A 20 13.38 -1.38 0.70
N VAL A 21 13.91 -1.41 -0.52
CA VAL A 21 14.40 -0.19 -1.18
C VAL A 21 13.22 0.58 -1.74
N SER A 22 13.11 1.86 -1.38
CA SER A 22 12.03 2.71 -1.87
C SER A 22 12.09 2.88 -3.39
N SER A 23 10.96 2.75 -4.05
CA SER A 23 10.87 2.88 -5.50
C SER A 23 9.73 3.81 -5.86
N TYR A 24 10.05 4.89 -6.56
CA TYR A 24 9.07 5.86 -7.01
C TYR A 24 8.41 5.38 -8.30
N GLY A 25 7.11 5.59 -8.40
CA GLY A 25 6.38 5.17 -9.59
C GLY A 25 4.94 5.64 -9.58
N GLN A 26 4.08 4.80 -10.16
CA GLN A 26 2.65 5.10 -10.24
C GLN A 26 1.83 3.97 -9.64
N ILE A 27 0.80 4.37 -8.92
CA ILE A 27 -0.21 3.48 -8.35
C ILE A 27 -1.44 3.53 -9.25
N MET A 28 -1.93 2.38 -9.64
CA MET A 28 -3.14 2.24 -10.44
C MET A 28 -4.17 1.40 -9.69
N ILE A 29 -5.37 1.93 -9.54
CA ILE A 29 -6.46 1.23 -8.88
C ILE A 29 -7.61 1.11 -9.85
N GLY A 30 -8.07 -0.10 -10.07
CA GLY A 30 -9.13 -0.35 -11.04
C GLY A 30 -10.02 -1.52 -10.65
N ASP A 31 -10.74 -2.03 -11.64
CA ASP A 31 -11.79 -3.03 -11.43
C ASP A 31 -11.28 -4.39 -10.95
N LYS A 32 -10.02 -4.71 -11.17
CA LYS A 32 -9.47 -6.03 -10.81
C LYS A 32 -8.51 -6.01 -9.63
N GLY A 33 -7.87 -4.89 -9.34
CA GLY A 33 -6.93 -4.85 -8.24
C GLY A 33 -6.14 -3.57 -8.11
N PHE A 34 -5.16 -3.64 -7.22
CA PHE A 34 -4.22 -2.57 -6.93
C PHE A 34 -2.91 -2.88 -7.63
N GLU A 35 -2.34 -1.90 -8.33
CA GLU A 35 -1.10 -2.08 -9.06
C GLU A 35 -0.13 -0.96 -8.75
N PHE A 36 1.15 -1.28 -8.75
CA PHE A 36 2.24 -0.31 -8.66
C PHE A 36 3.27 -0.63 -9.74
N TYR A 37 3.72 0.41 -10.42
CA TYR A 37 4.75 0.29 -11.48
C TYR A 37 5.85 1.31 -11.24
N SER A 38 7.08 0.83 -11.07
CA SER A 38 8.24 1.68 -10.89
C SER A 38 8.56 2.47 -12.16
N LYS A 39 8.90 3.74 -12.01
CA LYS A 39 9.31 4.56 -13.17
C LYS A 39 10.72 4.25 -13.65
N LYS A 40 11.60 3.82 -12.76
CA LYS A 40 12.99 3.55 -13.10
C LYS A 40 13.21 2.14 -13.62
N ASN A 41 12.49 1.16 -13.10
CA ASN A 41 12.70 -0.23 -13.41
C ASN A 41 11.38 -0.90 -13.77
N LYS A 42 11.17 -1.16 -15.05
CA LYS A 42 9.92 -1.76 -15.53
C LYS A 42 9.69 -3.16 -14.99
N LYS A 43 10.73 -3.84 -14.51
CA LYS A 43 10.59 -5.14 -13.88
C LYS A 43 10.15 -5.06 -12.42
N ASN A 44 10.19 -3.87 -11.82
CA ASN A 44 9.75 -3.66 -10.45
C ASN A 44 8.30 -3.20 -10.45
N PHE A 45 7.40 -4.14 -10.27
CA PHE A 45 5.97 -3.88 -10.26
C PHE A 45 5.28 -4.77 -9.24
N ILE A 46 4.09 -4.35 -8.81
CA ILE A 46 3.27 -5.09 -7.86
C ILE A 46 1.85 -5.11 -8.41
N GLN A 47 1.23 -6.29 -8.43
CA GLN A 47 -0.15 -6.48 -8.86
C GLN A 47 -0.88 -7.30 -7.81
N ILE A 48 -1.90 -6.72 -7.19
CA ILE A 48 -2.64 -7.36 -6.10
C ILE A 48 -4.12 -7.41 -6.49
N PRO A 49 -4.63 -8.58 -6.92
CA PRO A 49 -6.07 -8.73 -7.16
C PRO A 49 -6.88 -8.50 -5.89
N TRP A 50 -8.08 -7.96 -6.03
CA TRP A 50 -8.90 -7.64 -4.86
C TRP A 50 -9.20 -8.84 -3.98
N ASP A 51 -9.36 -10.02 -4.56
CA ASP A 51 -9.64 -11.24 -3.80
C ASP A 51 -8.43 -11.72 -2.98
N GLU A 52 -7.24 -11.22 -3.27
CA GLU A 52 -6.05 -11.53 -2.48
C GLU A 52 -5.80 -10.53 -1.34
N VAL A 53 -6.57 -9.46 -1.26
CA VAL A 53 -6.44 -8.48 -0.20
C VAL A 53 -7.08 -8.98 1.08
N ASP A 54 -6.28 -9.13 2.13
CA ASP A 54 -6.79 -9.48 3.47
C ASP A 54 -7.34 -8.23 4.14
N CYS A 55 -6.52 -7.19 4.22
CA CYS A 55 -6.96 -5.88 4.71
C CYS A 55 -6.01 -4.78 4.24
N VAL A 56 -6.47 -3.54 4.37
CA VAL A 56 -5.66 -2.36 4.08
C VAL A 56 -5.49 -1.60 5.39
N ILE A 57 -4.24 -1.31 5.75
CA ILE A 57 -3.90 -0.68 7.02
C ILE A 57 -3.43 0.74 6.74
N ALA A 58 -4.11 1.72 7.30
CA ALA A 58 -3.78 3.13 7.10
C ALA A 58 -3.24 3.72 8.40
N SER A 59 -2.04 4.30 8.33
CA SER A 59 -1.49 5.09 9.41
C SER A 59 -2.09 6.47 9.34
N ILE A 60 -2.86 6.86 10.35
CA ILE A 60 -3.59 8.12 10.36
C ILE A 60 -3.09 9.00 11.49
N MET A 61 -2.74 10.24 11.16
CA MET A 61 -2.21 11.20 12.12
C MET A 61 -3.03 12.50 12.07
N PHE A 62 -2.93 13.27 13.13
CA PHE A 62 -3.58 14.60 13.25
C PHE A 62 -5.09 14.55 13.01
N GLY A 63 -5.76 13.57 13.64
CA GLY A 63 -7.21 13.46 13.57
C GLY A 63 -7.75 13.15 12.18
N GLY A 64 -6.97 12.43 11.38
CA GLY A 64 -7.38 12.07 10.03
C GLY A 64 -6.92 13.04 8.95
N LYS A 65 -6.18 14.08 9.32
CA LYS A 65 -5.74 15.08 8.36
C LYS A 65 -4.55 14.61 7.51
N TRP A 66 -3.76 13.67 8.03
CA TRP A 66 -2.57 13.21 7.35
C TRP A 66 -2.48 11.69 7.42
N ILE A 67 -2.24 11.07 6.26
CA ILE A 67 -2.01 9.63 6.16
C ILE A 67 -0.64 9.46 5.52
N PRO A 68 0.43 9.38 6.34
CA PRO A 68 1.79 9.32 5.80
C PRO A 68 2.08 8.01 5.08
N ARG A 69 1.39 6.93 5.44
CA ARG A 69 1.69 5.61 4.89
C ARG A 69 0.47 4.72 4.99
N TYR A 70 0.33 3.81 4.04
CA TYR A 70 -0.66 2.74 4.13
C TYR A 70 -0.06 1.46 3.61
N ALA A 71 -0.64 0.32 4.01
CA ALA A 71 -0.15 -0.99 3.63
C ALA A 71 -1.30 -1.87 3.19
N ILE A 72 -1.02 -2.74 2.21
CA ILE A 72 -1.99 -3.74 1.76
C ILE A 72 -1.47 -5.10 2.25
N LYS A 73 -2.22 -5.69 3.17
CA LYS A 73 -1.92 -7.03 3.67
C LYS A 73 -2.59 -8.04 2.77
N THR A 74 -1.79 -8.92 2.17
CA THR A 74 -2.31 -9.96 1.29
C THR A 74 -2.48 -11.26 2.06
N LYS A 75 -3.27 -12.16 1.51
CA LYS A 75 -3.54 -13.45 2.15
C LYS A 75 -2.35 -14.40 2.10
N LYS A 76 -1.53 -14.30 1.06
CA LYS A 76 -0.43 -15.27 0.84
C LYS A 76 0.93 -14.65 0.61
N ASN A 77 0.99 -13.39 0.17
CA ASN A 77 2.25 -12.82 -0.32
C ASN A 77 2.82 -11.71 0.57
N GLY A 78 2.36 -11.64 1.82
CA GLY A 78 2.87 -10.66 2.78
C GLY A 78 2.19 -9.31 2.65
N THR A 79 2.84 -8.30 3.21
CA THR A 79 2.29 -6.96 3.31
C THR A 79 3.14 -5.99 2.52
N PHE A 80 2.48 -5.16 1.70
CA PHE A 80 3.15 -4.16 0.85
C PHE A 80 2.79 -2.76 1.32
N SER A 81 3.79 -1.94 1.60
CA SER A 81 3.60 -0.57 2.10
C SER A 81 3.84 0.45 1.00
N PHE A 82 3.06 1.52 1.02
CA PHE A 82 3.11 2.57 0.01
C PHE A 82 2.91 3.95 0.63
N THR A 83 3.45 4.96 -0.02
CA THR A 83 3.05 6.35 0.17
C THR A 83 2.59 6.88 -1.17
N SER A 84 1.74 7.91 -1.17
CA SER A 84 1.26 8.50 -2.42
C SER A 84 0.80 9.92 -2.21
N LYS A 85 0.63 10.62 -3.32
CA LYS A 85 -0.15 11.85 -3.32
C LYS A 85 -1.59 11.49 -2.99
N ASP A 86 -2.29 12.37 -2.33
CA ASP A 86 -3.71 12.22 -1.99
C ASP A 86 -4.07 10.81 -1.48
N PRO A 87 -3.50 10.39 -0.33
CA PRO A 87 -3.74 9.05 0.19
C PRO A 87 -5.20 8.80 0.56
N LYS A 88 -5.94 9.84 0.92
CA LYS A 88 -7.37 9.70 1.22
C LYS A 88 -8.16 9.25 0.00
N LYS A 89 -7.83 9.79 -1.16
CA LYS A 89 -8.47 9.42 -2.42
C LYS A 89 -8.13 7.98 -2.78
N VAL A 90 -6.87 7.58 -2.58
CA VAL A 90 -6.43 6.20 -2.80
C VAL A 90 -7.24 5.24 -1.94
N LEU A 91 -7.34 5.52 -0.65
CA LEU A 91 -8.06 4.65 0.29
C LEU A 91 -9.56 4.60 -0.01
N ARG A 92 -10.15 5.71 -0.40
CA ARG A 92 -11.57 5.76 -0.79
C ARG A 92 -11.82 4.90 -2.01
N THR A 93 -10.93 4.95 -2.99
CA THR A 93 -11.07 4.15 -4.21
C THR A 93 -10.93 2.67 -3.91
N ILE A 94 -9.95 2.30 -3.08
CA ILE A 94 -9.78 0.91 -2.65
C ILE A 94 -11.02 0.41 -1.92
N ARG A 95 -11.59 1.24 -1.03
CA ARG A 95 -12.75 0.88 -0.25
C ARG A 95 -13.95 0.49 -1.10
N GLN A 96 -14.08 1.09 -2.29
CA GLN A 96 -15.18 0.76 -3.20
C GLN A 96 -15.14 -0.70 -3.65
N TYR A 97 -13.96 -1.31 -3.66
CA TYR A 97 -13.79 -2.70 -4.11
C TYR A 97 -13.70 -3.69 -2.98
N VAL A 98 -13.03 -3.34 -1.89
CA VAL A 98 -12.80 -4.30 -0.78
C VAL A 98 -13.80 -4.13 0.36
N GLY A 99 -14.49 -3.00 0.44
CA GLY A 99 -15.43 -2.71 1.51
C GLY A 99 -14.77 -1.99 2.67
N ALA A 100 -15.59 -1.24 3.42
CA ALA A 100 -15.10 -0.41 4.53
C ALA A 100 -14.55 -1.26 5.69
N ASP A 101 -15.06 -2.47 5.87
CA ASP A 101 -14.64 -3.36 6.95
C ASP A 101 -13.21 -3.86 6.79
N LYS A 102 -12.65 -3.79 5.59
CA LYS A 102 -11.27 -4.19 5.33
C LYS A 102 -10.27 -3.04 5.43
N ILE A 103 -10.74 -1.82 5.62
CA ILE A 103 -9.87 -0.66 5.83
C ILE A 103 -9.68 -0.46 7.33
N VAL A 104 -8.46 -0.70 7.81
CA VAL A 104 -8.10 -0.62 9.22
C VAL A 104 -7.27 0.62 9.46
N LYS A 105 -7.69 1.45 10.41
CA LYS A 105 -6.94 2.63 10.81
C LYS A 105 -6.07 2.25 12.00
N SER A 106 -4.75 2.45 11.87
CA SER A 106 -3.86 2.04 12.95
C SER A 106 -2.57 2.84 12.94
N LEU A 107 -2.39 3.69 13.93
CA LEU A 107 -1.09 4.26 14.25
C LEU A 107 -0.17 3.19 14.83
N THR A 108 -0.74 2.34 15.66
CA THR A 108 -0.01 1.35 16.42
C THR A 108 0.74 0.35 15.55
N PHE A 109 0.12 -0.04 14.43
CA PHE A 109 0.73 -1.02 13.54
C PHE A 109 2.12 -0.60 13.08
N PHE A 110 2.23 0.62 12.54
CA PHE A 110 3.51 1.09 12.02
C PHE A 110 4.50 1.43 13.13
N GLN A 111 4.00 1.86 14.28
CA GLN A 111 4.85 2.07 15.44
C GLN A 111 5.45 0.76 15.96
N VAL A 112 4.63 -0.27 16.01
CA VAL A 112 5.09 -1.60 16.46
C VAL A 112 6.15 -2.15 15.50
N LEU A 113 5.93 -2.02 14.20
CA LEU A 113 6.93 -2.45 13.22
C LEU A 113 8.26 -1.73 13.42
N THR A 114 8.21 -0.41 13.62
CA THR A 114 9.42 0.38 13.86
C THR A 114 10.11 -0.02 15.14
N ARG A 115 9.35 -0.24 16.20
CA ARG A 115 9.91 -0.70 17.49
C ARG A 115 10.56 -2.07 17.36
N ASN A 116 9.91 -2.98 16.66
CA ASN A 116 10.44 -4.33 16.48
C ASN A 116 11.77 -4.31 15.74
N ILE A 117 11.87 -3.47 14.71
CA ILE A 117 13.12 -3.29 13.99
C ILE A 117 14.21 -2.74 14.90
N LYS A 118 13.89 -1.73 15.70
CA LYS A 118 14.86 -1.17 16.66
C LYS A 118 15.26 -2.18 17.73
N ASN A 119 14.32 -2.96 18.22
CA ASN A 119 14.60 -3.99 19.21
C ASN A 119 15.47 -5.09 18.66
N ILE A 120 15.27 -5.47 17.40
CA ILE A 120 16.12 -6.46 16.75
C ILE A 120 17.56 -5.96 16.70
N PHE A 121 17.77 -4.71 16.32
CA PHE A 121 19.11 -4.12 16.29
C PHE A 121 19.73 -4.04 17.68
N LYS A 122 18.94 -3.69 18.68
CA LYS A 122 19.43 -3.65 20.07
C LYS A 122 19.81 -5.03 20.57
N LYS A 123 19.04 -6.04 20.23
CA LYS A 123 19.32 -7.41 20.67
C LYS A 123 20.55 -8.00 20.01
N SER A 124 20.90 -7.53 18.83
CA SER A 124 22.09 -8.02 18.15
C SER A 124 23.39 -7.47 18.70
N LYS A 125 23.31 -6.59 19.65
CA LYS A 125 24.47 -6.16 20.38
C LYS A 125 24.88 -7.27 21.34
#